data_4d7860e731b2c7b637e3f05972699e21
#
_entry.id   4d7860e731b2c7b637e3f05972699e21
#
_cell.length_a   1.000
_cell.length_b   1.000
_cell.length_c   1.000
_cell.angle_alpha   90.00
_cell.angle_beta   90.00
_cell.angle_gamma   90.00
#
_symmetry.space_group_name_H-M   'P 1'
#
loop_
_entity.id
_entity.type
_entity.pdbx_description
1 polymer ?
#
loop_
_entity_poly.entity_id
_entity_poly.type
_entity_poly.pdbx_seq_one_letter_code
_entity_poly.pdbx_strand_id
1 'polypeptide(L)'
;MNIDELVKRISKTDGLSKTLGMHFISTPEPDTLQATMMVDERNRQPFGFLSGGASLALAENVAGIGSLALCPGQIAVGINVSGTHVQAVSEGDIVTAFAKIVHKGRTLHTWQVDIKNTAGEVICTVQVTNYVFTPKKDNQKKEAETKV
;
A
#
# COMPACT_ATOMS: atom_id res chain seq x y z
N MET A 1 -10.17 10.21 0.82
CA MET A 1 -10.75 9.47 -0.33
C MET A 1 -11.45 8.23 0.19
N ASN A 2 -12.62 7.91 -0.32
CA ASN A 2 -13.36 6.71 0.08
C ASN A 2 -12.89 5.49 -0.71
N ILE A 3 -12.37 4.48 -0.02
CA ILE A 3 -11.86 3.24 -0.61
C ILE A 3 -12.60 1.99 -0.09
N ASP A 4 -13.68 2.16 0.68
CA ASP A 4 -14.33 1.07 1.42
C ASP A 4 -14.81 -0.07 0.52
N GLU A 5 -15.48 0.24 -0.59
CA GLU A 5 -15.96 -0.78 -1.53
C GLU A 5 -14.82 -1.50 -2.25
N LEU A 6 -13.77 -0.78 -2.61
CA LEU A 6 -12.57 -1.37 -3.20
C LEU A 6 -11.89 -2.33 -2.23
N VAL A 7 -11.68 -1.91 -0.98
CA VAL A 7 -11.07 -2.74 0.07
C VAL A 7 -11.90 -3.99 0.32
N LYS A 8 -13.22 -3.86 0.40
CA LYS A 8 -14.13 -4.99 0.57
C LYS A 8 -14.00 -6.01 -0.56
N ARG A 9 -13.85 -5.55 -1.80
CA ARG A 9 -13.69 -6.40 -2.98
C ARG A 9 -12.34 -7.13 -2.99
N ILE A 10 -11.24 -6.43 -2.75
CA ILE A 10 -9.90 -7.02 -2.77
C ILE A 10 -9.63 -7.94 -1.58
N SER A 11 -10.28 -7.71 -0.45
CA SER A 11 -10.13 -8.54 0.76
C SER A 11 -10.66 -9.96 0.61
N LYS A 12 -11.37 -10.25 -0.47
CA LYS A 12 -11.82 -11.61 -0.82
C LYS A 12 -10.70 -12.51 -1.33
N THR A 13 -9.58 -11.93 -1.72
CA THR A 13 -8.42 -12.64 -2.24
C THR A 13 -7.24 -12.49 -1.30
N ASP A 14 -6.53 -13.57 -1.03
CA ASP A 14 -5.31 -13.54 -0.23
C ASP A 14 -4.17 -12.85 -1.01
N GLY A 15 -3.32 -12.16 -0.30
CA GLY A 15 -2.17 -11.46 -0.86
C GLY A 15 -1.24 -10.97 0.25
N LEU A 16 -0.18 -10.28 -0.14
CA LEU A 16 0.86 -9.83 0.80
C LEU A 16 0.29 -8.91 1.89
N SER A 17 -0.65 -8.04 1.54
CA SER A 17 -1.26 -7.12 2.51
C SER A 17 -1.95 -7.88 3.65
N LYS A 18 -2.65 -8.96 3.33
CA LYS A 18 -3.30 -9.82 4.33
C LYS A 18 -2.28 -10.61 5.15
N THR A 19 -1.26 -11.15 4.48
CA THR A 19 -0.19 -11.90 5.14
C THR A 19 0.56 -11.06 6.16
N LEU A 20 0.86 -9.79 5.85
CA LEU A 20 1.57 -8.90 6.76
C LEU A 20 0.67 -8.16 7.76
N GLY A 21 -0.64 -8.25 7.62
CA GLY A 21 -1.60 -7.65 8.55
C GLY A 21 -1.92 -6.19 8.28
N MET A 22 -1.96 -5.77 7.02
CA MET A 22 -2.29 -4.41 6.63
C MET A 22 -3.81 -4.18 6.64
N HIS A 23 -4.24 -3.00 7.12
CA HIS A 23 -5.62 -2.53 7.07
C HIS A 23 -5.68 -1.17 6.39
N PHE A 24 -6.49 -1.05 5.35
CA PHE A 24 -6.62 0.18 4.56
C PHE A 24 -7.81 1.00 5.02
N ILE A 25 -7.63 2.32 5.12
CA ILE A 25 -8.57 3.24 5.77
C ILE A 25 -8.87 4.40 4.84
N SER A 26 -10.16 4.64 4.60
CA SER A 26 -10.65 5.84 3.90
C SER A 26 -10.36 7.11 4.70
N THR A 27 -10.21 8.21 4.00
CA THR A 27 -9.95 9.54 4.57
C THR A 27 -10.92 10.57 4.00
N PRO A 28 -11.22 11.66 4.73
CA PRO A 28 -12.11 12.71 4.22
C PRO A 28 -11.47 13.56 3.12
N GLU A 29 -10.15 13.69 3.08
CA GLU A 29 -9.46 14.48 2.07
C GLU A 29 -9.35 13.73 0.75
N PRO A 30 -9.57 14.39 -0.42
CA PRO A 30 -9.35 13.76 -1.72
C PRO A 30 -7.88 13.41 -1.92
N ASP A 31 -7.63 12.41 -2.76
CA ASP A 31 -6.28 11.97 -3.18
C ASP A 31 -5.38 11.51 -2.01
N THR A 32 -5.99 11.16 -0.88
CA THR A 32 -5.32 10.62 0.31
C THR A 32 -5.99 9.34 0.77
N LEU A 33 -5.22 8.47 1.40
CA LEU A 33 -5.70 7.32 2.16
C LEU A 33 -4.67 6.93 3.22
N GLN A 34 -5.06 6.03 4.09
CA GLN A 34 -4.20 5.53 5.15
C GLN A 34 -4.19 4.00 5.17
N ALA A 35 -3.18 3.44 5.80
CA ALA A 35 -3.12 2.03 6.16
C ALA A 35 -2.44 1.88 7.51
N THR A 36 -2.89 0.89 8.28
CA THR A 36 -2.27 0.51 9.55
C THR A 36 -1.72 -0.90 9.48
N MET A 37 -0.71 -1.16 10.29
CA MET A 37 -0.12 -2.49 10.44
C MET A 37 0.44 -2.64 11.85
N MET A 38 0.01 -3.67 12.57
CA MET A 38 0.61 -4.02 13.86
C MET A 38 1.97 -4.67 13.63
N VAL A 39 2.96 -4.25 14.39
CA VAL A 39 4.30 -4.88 14.38
C VAL A 39 4.26 -6.16 15.20
N ASP A 40 4.35 -7.29 14.52
CA ASP A 40 4.29 -8.62 15.12
C ASP A 40 5.16 -9.65 14.37
N GLU A 41 4.97 -10.93 14.62
CA GLU A 41 5.74 -12.01 14.02
C GLU A 41 5.66 -12.08 12.49
N ARG A 42 4.62 -11.46 11.87
CA ARG A 42 4.42 -11.46 10.42
C ARG A 42 5.34 -10.50 9.67
N ASN A 43 5.86 -9.48 10.35
CA ASN A 43 6.54 -8.36 9.70
C ASN A 43 7.77 -7.84 10.44
N ARG A 44 8.08 -8.38 11.62
CA ARG A 44 9.29 -8.02 12.38
C ARG A 44 10.55 -8.66 11.80
N GLN A 45 11.70 -7.99 11.96
CA GLN A 45 13.00 -8.61 11.74
C GLN A 45 13.43 -9.41 13.00
N PRO A 46 14.52 -10.23 12.94
CA PRO A 46 14.87 -11.13 14.02
C PRO A 46 15.14 -10.47 15.39
N PHE A 47 15.44 -9.18 15.42
CA PHE A 47 15.76 -8.45 16.65
C PHE A 47 14.54 -7.81 17.31
N GLY A 48 13.32 -8.04 16.79
CA GLY A 48 12.07 -7.55 17.39
C GLY A 48 11.60 -6.18 16.92
N PHE A 49 12.25 -5.60 15.91
CA PHE A 49 11.80 -4.35 15.27
C PHE A 49 11.07 -4.62 13.98
N LEU A 50 10.23 -3.68 13.57
CA LEU A 50 9.60 -3.73 12.24
C LEU A 50 10.66 -3.84 11.15
N SER A 51 10.49 -4.83 10.27
CA SER A 51 11.37 -4.99 9.11
C SER A 51 11.21 -3.78 8.16
N GLY A 52 12.35 -3.24 7.70
CA GLY A 52 12.34 -2.18 6.69
C GLY A 52 11.63 -2.58 5.40
N GLY A 53 11.77 -3.85 4.98
CA GLY A 53 11.04 -4.39 3.84
C GLY A 53 9.53 -4.40 4.05
N ALA A 54 9.04 -4.61 5.27
CA ALA A 54 7.62 -4.53 5.60
C ALA A 54 7.10 -3.09 5.53
N SER A 55 7.88 -2.10 5.95
CA SER A 55 7.54 -0.68 5.79
C SER A 55 7.42 -0.29 4.32
N LEU A 56 8.35 -0.72 3.48
CA LEU A 56 8.29 -0.47 2.04
C LEU A 56 7.09 -1.17 1.39
N ALA A 57 6.79 -2.40 1.81
CA ALA A 57 5.62 -3.15 1.35
C ALA A 57 4.31 -2.45 1.74
N LEU A 58 4.22 -1.92 2.96
CA LEU A 58 3.06 -1.15 3.41
C LEU A 58 2.84 0.09 2.54
N ALA A 59 3.91 0.84 2.26
CA ALA A 59 3.85 2.02 1.41
C ALA A 59 3.43 1.67 -0.03
N GLU A 60 4.00 0.64 -0.62
CA GLU A 60 3.65 0.20 -1.98
C GLU A 60 2.19 -0.26 -2.06
N ASN A 61 1.72 -1.03 -1.07
CA ASN A 61 0.35 -1.53 -1.05
C ASN A 61 -0.67 -0.42 -0.88
N VAL A 62 -0.46 0.53 0.05
CA VAL A 62 -1.39 1.64 0.24
C VAL A 62 -1.44 2.55 -0.99
N ALA A 63 -0.31 2.83 -1.62
CA ALA A 63 -0.25 3.61 -2.87
C ALA A 63 -0.95 2.88 -4.02
N GLY A 64 -0.80 1.56 -4.10
CA GLY A 64 -1.49 0.72 -5.09
C GLY A 64 -3.01 0.79 -4.95
N ILE A 65 -3.52 0.68 -3.73
CA ILE A 65 -4.95 0.84 -3.43
C ILE A 65 -5.42 2.24 -3.85
N GLY A 66 -4.65 3.27 -3.54
CA GLY A 66 -4.97 4.66 -3.93
C GLY A 66 -5.07 4.82 -5.44
N SER A 67 -4.12 4.31 -6.20
CA SER A 67 -4.14 4.38 -7.67
C SER A 67 -5.32 3.60 -8.27
N LEU A 68 -5.65 2.42 -7.74
CA LEU A 68 -6.81 1.65 -8.15
C LEU A 68 -8.12 2.41 -7.91
N ALA A 69 -8.25 3.06 -6.76
CA ALA A 69 -9.43 3.85 -6.41
C ALA A 69 -9.60 5.08 -7.32
N LEU A 70 -8.49 5.71 -7.73
CA LEU A 70 -8.51 6.87 -8.61
C LEU A 70 -8.74 6.52 -10.08
N CYS A 71 -8.51 5.29 -10.49
CA CYS A 71 -8.58 4.84 -11.88
C CYS A 71 -9.46 3.60 -12.02
N PRO A 72 -10.81 3.73 -11.85
CA PRO A 72 -11.72 2.60 -12.01
C PRO A 72 -11.57 1.93 -13.37
N GLY A 73 -11.54 0.59 -13.36
CA GLY A 73 -11.37 -0.21 -14.58
C GLY A 73 -9.93 -0.35 -15.08
N GLN A 74 -8.97 0.29 -14.42
CA GLN A 74 -7.55 0.18 -14.73
C GLN A 74 -6.81 -0.66 -13.69
N ILE A 75 -5.60 -1.09 -14.01
CA ILE A 75 -4.68 -1.79 -13.12
C ILE A 75 -3.53 -0.85 -12.80
N ALA A 76 -3.07 -0.88 -11.56
CA ALA A 76 -1.89 -0.15 -11.11
C ALA A 76 -0.86 -1.13 -10.57
N VAL A 77 0.38 -0.99 -11.02
CA VAL A 77 1.52 -1.79 -10.55
C VAL A 77 2.65 -0.87 -10.11
N GLY A 78 3.28 -1.21 -8.99
CA GLY A 78 4.45 -0.46 -8.51
C GLY A 78 5.67 -0.71 -9.40
N ILE A 79 6.30 0.37 -9.86
CA ILE A 79 7.53 0.29 -10.66
C ILE A 79 8.74 0.87 -9.94
N ASN A 80 8.53 1.64 -8.87
CA ASN A 80 9.61 2.14 -8.02
C ASN A 80 9.07 2.38 -6.60
N VAL A 81 9.81 1.90 -5.62
CA VAL A 81 9.58 2.15 -4.20
C VAL A 81 10.92 2.56 -3.60
N SER A 82 11.00 3.78 -3.08
CA SER A 82 12.21 4.32 -2.49
C SER A 82 11.91 4.95 -1.16
N GLY A 83 12.59 4.49 -0.10
CA GLY A 83 12.32 4.95 1.25
C GLY A 83 13.57 5.07 2.12
N THR A 84 13.42 5.86 3.16
CA THR A 84 14.42 6.03 4.22
C THR A 84 13.79 5.68 5.56
N HIS A 85 14.39 4.72 6.25
CA HIS A 85 13.99 4.32 7.60
C HIS A 85 14.73 5.22 8.60
N VAL A 86 13.99 6.02 9.33
CA VAL A 86 14.58 7.04 10.21
C VAL A 86 14.49 6.69 11.68
N GLN A 87 13.59 5.75 12.05
CA GLN A 87 13.40 5.34 13.45
C GLN A 87 12.92 3.89 13.53
N ALA A 88 13.44 3.15 14.50
CA ALA A 88 13.01 1.79 14.78
C ALA A 88 11.64 1.77 15.49
N VAL A 89 10.86 0.73 15.21
CA VAL A 89 9.57 0.47 15.87
C VAL A 89 9.59 -0.94 16.44
N SER A 90 9.28 -1.07 17.72
CA SER A 90 9.28 -2.34 18.40
C SER A 90 7.99 -3.15 18.15
N GLU A 91 8.12 -4.46 18.24
CA GLU A 91 6.99 -5.38 18.25
C GLU A 91 5.93 -4.96 19.28
N GLY A 92 4.66 -5.02 18.91
CA GLY A 92 3.54 -4.61 19.74
C GLY A 92 3.02 -3.20 19.44
N ASP A 93 3.80 -2.36 18.77
CA ASP A 93 3.33 -1.06 18.31
C ASP A 93 2.54 -1.18 17.00
N ILE A 94 1.80 -0.13 16.65
CA ILE A 94 1.06 -0.01 15.41
C ILE A 94 1.65 1.13 14.60
N VAL A 95 1.94 0.88 13.33
CA VAL A 95 2.36 1.92 12.39
C VAL A 95 1.21 2.31 11.49
N THR A 96 1.15 3.59 11.16
CA THR A 96 0.17 4.15 10.23
C THR A 96 0.87 4.79 9.05
N ALA A 97 0.54 4.35 7.86
CA ALA A 97 0.99 4.96 6.61
C ALA A 97 -0.01 6.02 6.18
N PHE A 98 0.48 7.23 5.94
CA PHE A 98 -0.30 8.36 5.42
C PHE A 98 0.11 8.57 3.97
N ALA A 99 -0.77 8.23 3.03
CA ALA A 99 -0.48 8.32 1.62
C ALA A 99 -1.19 9.51 0.98
N LYS A 100 -0.45 10.26 0.18
CA LYS A 100 -0.97 11.36 -0.62
C LYS A 100 -0.36 11.30 -2.02
N ILE A 101 -1.20 11.40 -3.05
CA ILE A 101 -0.70 11.48 -4.41
C ILE A 101 -0.07 12.85 -4.66
N VAL A 102 1.14 12.87 -5.23
CA VAL A 102 1.86 14.10 -5.57
C VAL A 102 1.94 14.34 -7.07
N HIS A 103 1.75 13.30 -7.87
CA HIS A 103 1.63 13.38 -9.32
C HIS A 103 0.61 12.36 -9.81
N LYS A 104 -0.42 12.83 -10.49
CA LYS A 104 -1.44 11.99 -11.11
C LYS A 104 -1.38 12.20 -12.62
N GLY A 105 -0.47 11.48 -13.27
CA GLY A 105 -0.36 11.45 -14.72
C GLY A 105 -1.32 10.43 -15.34
N ARG A 106 -1.36 10.40 -16.67
CA ARG A 106 -2.20 9.46 -17.42
C ARG A 106 -1.75 8.01 -17.25
N THR A 107 -0.45 7.76 -17.12
CA THR A 107 0.16 6.43 -17.01
C THR A 107 1.00 6.25 -15.76
N LEU A 108 1.43 7.34 -15.12
CA LEU A 108 2.25 7.29 -13.92
C LEU A 108 1.59 8.06 -12.78
N HIS A 109 1.55 7.42 -11.62
CA HIS A 109 1.19 8.07 -10.35
C HIS A 109 2.41 8.04 -9.42
N THR A 110 2.70 9.17 -8.80
CA THR A 110 3.70 9.24 -7.73
C THR A 110 3.02 9.57 -6.41
N TRP A 111 3.29 8.76 -5.40
CA TRP A 111 2.73 8.89 -4.06
C TRP A 111 3.84 9.20 -3.06
N GLN A 112 3.55 10.13 -2.15
CA GLN A 112 4.32 10.31 -0.93
C GLN A 112 3.64 9.55 0.19
N VAL A 113 4.38 8.69 0.88
CA VAL A 113 3.87 7.90 2.00
C VAL A 113 4.78 8.12 3.21
N ASP A 114 4.24 8.73 4.24
CA ASP A 114 4.90 8.88 5.53
C ASP A 114 4.33 7.85 6.50
N ILE A 115 5.20 7.05 7.10
CA ILE A 115 4.80 6.03 8.07
C ILE A 115 5.18 6.53 9.45
N LYS A 116 4.22 6.51 10.37
CA LYS A 116 4.36 7.02 11.74
C LYS A 116 4.05 5.94 12.76
N ASN A 117 4.71 6.04 13.93
CA ASN A 117 4.37 5.23 15.09
C ASN A 117 3.17 5.79 15.86
N THR A 118 2.77 5.14 16.95
CA THR A 118 1.63 5.59 17.79
C THR A 118 1.86 6.96 18.43
N ALA A 119 3.10 7.34 18.66
CA ALA A 119 3.44 8.67 19.17
C ALA A 119 3.38 9.78 18.11
N GLY A 120 3.08 9.44 16.85
CA GLY A 120 3.01 10.39 15.74
C GLY A 120 4.35 10.76 15.14
N GLU A 121 5.42 10.05 15.50
CA GLU A 121 6.75 10.27 14.95
C GLU A 121 6.92 9.55 13.63
N VAL A 122 7.56 10.20 12.64
CA VAL A 122 7.89 9.56 11.36
C VAL A 122 8.95 8.48 11.60
N ILE A 123 8.65 7.25 11.20
CA ILE A 123 9.56 6.11 11.26
C ILE A 123 10.16 5.78 9.90
N CYS A 124 9.46 6.11 8.84
CA CYS A 124 9.88 5.87 7.47
C CYS A 124 9.20 6.87 6.53
N THR A 125 9.93 7.39 5.57
CA THR A 125 9.38 8.22 4.50
C THR A 125 9.64 7.54 3.17
N VAL A 126 8.61 7.40 2.34
CA VAL A 126 8.64 6.58 1.12
C VAL A 126 8.02 7.34 -0.03
N GLN A 127 8.62 7.21 -1.20
CA GLN A 127 8.02 7.60 -2.46
C GLN A 127 7.72 6.36 -3.29
N VAL A 128 6.51 6.26 -3.81
CA VAL A 128 6.05 5.14 -4.64
C VAL A 128 5.62 5.66 -5.99
N THR A 129 6.13 5.05 -7.07
CA THR A 129 5.67 5.32 -8.42
C THR A 129 4.94 4.09 -8.95
N ASN A 130 3.70 4.29 -9.40
CA ASN A 130 2.86 3.27 -10.01
C ASN A 130 2.70 3.53 -11.50
N TYR A 131 2.73 2.46 -12.28
CA TYR A 131 2.29 2.44 -13.65
C TYR A 131 0.82 2.03 -13.71
N VAL A 132 0.00 2.83 -14.38
CA VAL A 132 -1.45 2.64 -14.50
C VAL A 132 -1.79 2.37 -15.95
N PHE A 133 -2.54 1.31 -16.20
CA PHE A 133 -2.90 0.90 -17.55
C PHE A 133 -4.25 0.19 -17.59
N THR A 134 -4.87 0.17 -18.78
CA THR A 134 -6.08 -0.60 -19.04
C THR A 134 -5.68 -2.00 -19.50
N PRO A 135 -6.12 -3.08 -18.81
CA PRO A 135 -5.78 -4.43 -19.22
C PRO A 135 -6.44 -4.78 -20.56
N LYS A 136 -5.73 -5.54 -21.41
CA LYS A 136 -6.28 -6.07 -22.68
C LYS A 136 -7.27 -7.20 -22.38
N LYS A 137 -8.39 -7.26 -23.15
CA LYS A 137 -9.43 -8.30 -22.97
C LYS A 137 -8.90 -9.74 -23.06
N ASP A 138 -7.87 -9.99 -23.88
CA ASP A 138 -7.26 -11.30 -24.05
C ASP A 138 -6.46 -11.76 -22.80
N ASN A 139 -5.91 -10.84 -22.02
CA ASN A 139 -5.20 -11.18 -20.78
C ASN A 139 -6.17 -11.64 -19.69
N GLN A 140 -7.39 -11.09 -19.65
CA GLN A 140 -8.42 -11.53 -18.70
C GLN A 140 -8.89 -12.96 -18.94
N LYS A 141 -8.94 -13.40 -20.19
CA LYS A 141 -9.25 -14.80 -20.53
C LYS A 141 -8.14 -15.76 -20.13
N LYS A 142 -6.87 -15.40 -20.36
CA LYS A 142 -5.70 -16.22 -19.97
C LYS A 142 -5.58 -16.37 -18.46
N GLU A 143 -5.85 -15.32 -17.68
CA GLU A 143 -5.86 -15.41 -16.23
C GLU A 143 -7.00 -16.29 -15.69
N ALA A 144 -8.16 -16.26 -16.32
CA ALA A 144 -9.28 -17.13 -15.98
C ALA A 144 -9.00 -18.59 -16.35
N GLU A 145 -8.32 -18.86 -17.47
CA GLU A 145 -7.92 -20.20 -17.92
C GLU A 145 -6.76 -20.78 -17.09
N THR A 146 -5.88 -19.96 -16.55
CA THR A 146 -4.74 -20.41 -15.73
C THR A 146 -5.14 -20.72 -14.28
N LYS A 147 -6.33 -20.32 -13.85
CA LYS A 147 -6.87 -20.58 -12.50
C LYS A 147 -7.73 -21.86 -12.42
N VAL A 148 -7.80 -22.63 -13.49
CA VAL A 148 -8.55 -23.91 -13.54
C VAL A 148 -7.63 -25.10 -13.22
#